data_502a6429d2019ed5df9f3b1e0b93fc39
#
_entry.id   502a6429d2019ed5df9f3b1e0b93fc39
#
_cell.length_a   1.000
_cell.length_b   1.000
_cell.length_c   1.000
_cell.angle_alpha   90.00
_cell.angle_beta   90.00
_cell.angle_gamma   90.00
#
_symmetry.space_group_name_H-M   'P 1'
#
loop_
_entity.id
_entity.type
_entity.pdbx_description
1 polymer ?
#
loop_
_entity_poly.entity_id
_entity_poly.type
_entity_poly.pdbx_seq_one_letter_code
_entity_poly.pdbx_strand_id
1 'polypeptide(L)'
;ERAPFVLLMMNGGYDAEVTPQEFPDSAAVAQFLTWLHRPGPVIPNSVSPYYGRSNFAHFFASGQLAQVNAVAYRSGKLSSESANRRLADRLPSTLVHRRWLREELLPQALAGNRTIIAHRNGMWKLRRNEYKHPNIIFTGSGVSPNLPQAVVAQIQADA
;
A
#
# COMPACT_ATOMS: atom_id res chain seq x y z
N GLU A 1 -4.24 -11.01 14.07
CA GLU A 1 -3.12 -11.47 13.22
C GLU A 1 -2.76 -10.39 12.22
N ARG A 2 -1.47 -10.21 11.96
CA ARG A 2 -0.96 -9.19 11.05
C ARG A 2 -0.67 -9.85 9.70
N ALA A 3 -1.10 -9.23 8.59
CA ALA A 3 -0.86 -9.75 7.25
C ALA A 3 0.63 -10.13 7.02
N PRO A 4 0.93 -11.31 6.47
CA PRO A 4 2.30 -11.73 6.22
C PRO A 4 2.99 -10.90 5.13
N PHE A 5 2.23 -10.38 4.18
CA PHE A 5 2.72 -9.52 3.12
C PHE A 5 2.27 -8.07 3.31
N VAL A 6 3.20 -7.13 3.10
CA VAL A 6 2.92 -5.68 3.17
C VAL A 6 3.30 -5.02 1.87
N LEU A 7 2.30 -4.52 1.15
CA LEU A 7 2.44 -3.80 -0.11
C LEU A 7 2.69 -2.31 0.16
N LEU A 8 3.84 -1.83 -0.22
CA LEU A 8 4.21 -0.42 -0.13
C LEU A 8 3.88 0.29 -1.45
N MET A 9 2.92 1.21 -1.37
CA MET A 9 2.47 2.04 -2.48
C MET A 9 2.82 3.50 -2.27
N MET A 10 2.73 4.31 -3.30
CA MET A 10 3.08 5.74 -3.22
C MET A 10 1.98 6.55 -2.53
N ASN A 11 0.78 6.52 -3.07
CA ASN A 11 -0.42 7.18 -2.53
C ASN A 11 -1.67 6.51 -3.11
N GLY A 12 -2.81 6.75 -2.50
CA GLY A 12 -4.10 6.48 -3.13
C GLY A 12 -4.30 7.44 -4.31
N GLY A 13 -4.59 6.92 -5.50
CA GLY A 13 -4.98 7.74 -6.63
C GLY A 13 -6.24 8.55 -6.31
N TYR A 14 -6.42 9.68 -6.97
CA TYR A 14 -7.66 10.43 -6.99
C TYR A 14 -8.24 10.39 -8.39
N ASP A 15 -9.48 9.99 -8.49
CA ASP A 15 -10.30 10.04 -9.69
C ASP A 15 -11.58 10.81 -9.34
N ALA A 16 -11.93 11.83 -10.12
CA ALA A 16 -13.03 12.73 -9.81
C ALA A 16 -14.40 12.01 -9.86
N GLU A 17 -14.50 10.94 -10.64
CA GLU A 17 -15.74 10.19 -10.81
C GLU A 17 -15.85 9.03 -9.81
N VAL A 18 -14.74 8.34 -9.57
CA VAL A 18 -14.72 7.11 -8.77
C VAL A 18 -14.49 7.39 -7.28
N THR A 19 -13.58 8.32 -6.95
CA THR A 19 -13.22 8.57 -5.55
C THR A 19 -14.41 9.02 -4.67
N PRO A 20 -15.32 9.90 -5.13
CA PRO A 20 -16.51 10.26 -4.34
C PRO A 20 -17.44 9.07 -4.05
N GLN A 21 -17.44 8.04 -4.90
CA GLN A 21 -18.30 6.87 -4.71
C GLN A 21 -17.81 5.93 -3.61
N GLU A 22 -16.55 6.04 -3.18
CA GLU A 22 -16.00 5.25 -2.07
C GLU A 22 -16.59 5.66 -0.72
N PHE A 23 -16.98 6.93 -0.59
CA PHE A 23 -17.58 7.50 0.60
C PHE A 23 -18.79 8.35 0.18
N PRO A 24 -19.90 7.70 -0.25
CA PRO A 24 -21.06 8.39 -0.80
C PRO A 24 -21.78 9.27 0.22
N ASP A 25 -21.64 8.96 1.51
CA ASP A 25 -22.30 9.69 2.59
C ASP A 25 -21.47 9.64 3.90
N SER A 26 -21.94 10.35 4.90
CA SER A 26 -21.30 10.41 6.21
C SER A 26 -21.31 9.07 6.97
N ALA A 27 -22.28 8.21 6.70
CA ALA A 27 -22.37 6.89 7.33
C ALA A 27 -21.26 5.97 6.80
N ALA A 28 -20.98 6.00 5.50
CA ALA A 28 -19.86 5.29 4.88
C ALA A 28 -18.51 5.76 5.45
N VAL A 29 -18.35 7.07 5.66
CA VAL A 29 -17.14 7.63 6.31
C VAL A 29 -17.03 7.12 7.75
N ALA A 30 -18.08 7.18 8.54
CA ALA A 30 -18.08 6.72 9.94
C ALA A 30 -17.77 5.21 10.04
N GLN A 31 -18.35 4.39 9.16
CA GLN A 31 -18.05 2.97 9.08
C GLN A 31 -16.58 2.71 8.76
N PHE A 32 -16.02 3.42 7.80
CA PHE A 32 -14.60 3.31 7.46
C PHE A 32 -13.69 3.71 8.62
N LEU A 33 -13.98 4.80 9.32
CA LEU A 33 -13.24 5.22 10.50
C LEU A 33 -13.32 4.19 11.63
N THR A 34 -14.50 3.63 11.87
CA THR A 34 -14.69 2.54 12.84
C THR A 34 -13.86 1.32 12.48
N TRP A 35 -13.82 0.97 11.20
CA TRP A 35 -13.01 -0.14 10.69
C TRP A 35 -11.51 0.09 10.85
N LEU A 36 -11.01 1.31 10.63
CA LEU A 36 -9.61 1.66 10.86
C LEU A 36 -9.16 1.41 12.31
N HIS A 37 -10.06 1.56 13.28
CA HIS A 37 -9.79 1.27 14.69
C HIS A 37 -9.90 -0.21 15.07
N ARG A 38 -10.43 -1.05 14.19
CA ARG A 38 -10.57 -2.49 14.37
C ARG A 38 -9.92 -3.22 13.20
N PRO A 39 -8.58 -3.27 13.15
CA PRO A 39 -7.89 -3.86 12.02
C PRO A 39 -8.28 -5.33 11.85
N GLY A 40 -8.63 -5.70 10.65
CA GLY A 40 -9.02 -7.04 10.25
C GLY A 40 -8.95 -7.17 8.73
N PRO A 41 -9.32 -8.34 8.16
CA PRO A 41 -9.42 -8.49 6.72
C PRO A 41 -10.37 -7.46 6.11
N VAL A 42 -9.98 -6.89 4.98
CA VAL A 42 -10.82 -5.92 4.26
C VAL A 42 -11.97 -6.65 3.59
N ILE A 43 -13.21 -6.22 3.89
CA ILE A 43 -14.38 -6.76 3.22
C ILE A 43 -14.31 -6.35 1.73
N PRO A 44 -14.53 -7.27 0.77
CA PRO A 44 -14.37 -6.99 -0.66
C PRO A 44 -15.09 -5.72 -1.14
N ASN A 45 -16.28 -5.43 -0.63
CA ASN A 45 -17.08 -4.25 -1.00
C ASN A 45 -16.52 -2.92 -0.42
N SER A 46 -15.55 -2.98 0.48
CA SER A 46 -14.90 -1.79 1.05
C SER A 46 -13.56 -1.49 0.39
N VAL A 47 -13.11 -2.32 -0.54
CA VAL A 47 -11.92 -2.05 -1.34
C VAL A 47 -12.28 -0.99 -2.37
N SER A 48 -11.49 0.09 -2.41
CA SER A 48 -11.62 1.11 -3.46
C SER A 48 -11.75 0.46 -4.84
N PRO A 49 -12.69 0.89 -5.70
CA PRO A 49 -12.82 0.39 -7.06
C PRO A 49 -11.52 0.42 -7.85
N TYR A 50 -10.63 1.35 -7.53
CA TYR A 50 -9.29 1.43 -8.12
C TYR A 50 -8.45 0.18 -7.82
N TYR A 51 -8.49 -0.31 -6.58
CA TYR A 51 -7.74 -1.52 -6.18
C TYR A 51 -8.53 -2.80 -6.42
N GLY A 52 -9.86 -2.73 -6.41
CA GLY A 52 -10.73 -3.89 -6.67
C GLY A 52 -10.53 -4.53 -8.04
N ARG A 53 -9.95 -3.80 -9.00
CA ARG A 53 -9.59 -4.30 -10.34
C ARG A 53 -8.17 -4.87 -10.42
N SER A 54 -7.37 -4.78 -9.36
CA SER A 54 -6.00 -5.30 -9.35
C SER A 54 -5.98 -6.82 -9.19
N ASN A 55 -4.92 -7.46 -9.72
CA ASN A 55 -4.74 -8.91 -9.61
C ASN A 55 -4.40 -9.41 -8.20
N PHE A 56 -4.32 -8.51 -7.23
CA PHE A 56 -4.03 -8.80 -5.82
C PHE A 56 -5.16 -8.40 -4.86
N ALA A 57 -6.29 -7.90 -5.38
CA ALA A 57 -7.39 -7.41 -4.55
C ALA A 57 -7.95 -8.46 -3.57
N HIS A 58 -8.03 -9.71 -4.00
CA HIS A 58 -8.57 -10.82 -3.21
C HIS A 58 -7.71 -11.14 -1.96
N PHE A 59 -6.41 -10.83 -1.97
CA PHE A 59 -5.53 -11.04 -0.82
C PHE A 59 -5.81 -10.09 0.35
N PHE A 60 -6.49 -8.98 0.12
CA PHE A 60 -6.94 -8.12 1.21
C PHE A 60 -8.06 -8.79 2.01
N ALA A 61 -9.01 -9.40 1.31
CA ALA A 61 -10.13 -10.10 1.94
C ALA A 61 -9.69 -11.34 2.72
N SER A 62 -8.66 -12.05 2.24
CA SER A 62 -8.08 -13.19 2.96
C SER A 62 -7.17 -12.78 4.13
N GLY A 63 -6.83 -11.50 4.26
CA GLY A 63 -5.90 -11.02 5.28
C GLY A 63 -4.43 -11.33 5.01
N GLN A 64 -4.09 -11.85 3.83
CA GLN A 64 -2.72 -12.17 3.44
C GLN A 64 -1.90 -10.95 3.07
N LEU A 65 -2.55 -9.91 2.55
CA LEU A 65 -1.91 -8.68 2.08
C LEU A 65 -2.46 -7.47 2.81
N ALA A 66 -1.59 -6.66 3.39
CA ALA A 66 -1.91 -5.32 3.84
C ALA A 66 -1.27 -4.29 2.90
N GLN A 67 -1.97 -3.19 2.62
CA GLN A 67 -1.42 -2.10 1.84
C GLN A 67 -1.15 -0.88 2.71
N VAL A 68 -0.01 -0.25 2.50
CA VAL A 68 0.33 1.03 3.12
C VAL A 68 0.79 2.01 2.06
N ASN A 69 0.19 3.19 2.06
CA ASN A 69 0.60 4.30 1.20
C ASN A 69 1.61 5.19 1.91
N ALA A 70 2.71 5.56 1.24
CA ALA A 70 3.69 6.48 1.81
C ALA A 70 3.08 7.85 2.11
N VAL A 71 2.19 8.31 1.24
CA VAL A 71 1.48 9.58 1.35
C VAL A 71 0.02 9.29 1.65
N ALA A 72 -0.47 9.76 2.79
CA ALA A 72 -1.84 9.54 3.25
C ALA A 72 -2.90 10.23 2.37
N TYR A 73 -2.51 11.31 1.68
CA TYR A 73 -3.43 12.09 0.86
C TYR A 73 -3.53 11.55 -0.56
N ARG A 74 -4.72 11.57 -1.11
CA ARG A 74 -4.97 11.19 -2.50
C ARG A 74 -4.56 12.30 -3.46
N SER A 75 -3.96 11.94 -4.58
CA SER A 75 -3.60 12.87 -5.65
C SER A 75 -3.49 12.11 -6.98
N GLY A 76 -4.16 12.61 -8.01
CA GLY A 76 -4.03 12.09 -9.37
C GLY A 76 -2.69 12.41 -10.02
N LYS A 77 -1.96 13.40 -9.50
CA LYS A 77 -0.74 13.96 -10.14
C LYS A 77 0.53 13.87 -9.29
N LEU A 78 0.53 13.09 -8.22
CA LEU A 78 1.71 12.98 -7.34
C LEU A 78 2.95 12.48 -8.09
N SER A 79 2.79 11.52 -9.00
CA SER A 79 3.91 10.93 -9.75
C SER A 79 4.42 11.83 -10.87
N SER A 80 3.58 12.65 -11.48
CA SER A 80 3.91 13.47 -12.65
C SER A 80 4.40 14.88 -12.32
N GLU A 81 3.96 15.44 -11.18
CA GLU A 81 4.31 16.81 -10.80
C GLU A 81 5.38 16.85 -9.71
N SER A 82 6.53 17.44 -10.03
CA SER A 82 7.67 17.53 -9.10
C SER A 82 7.36 18.38 -7.87
N ALA A 83 6.52 19.42 -8.00
CA ALA A 83 6.09 20.25 -6.87
C ALA A 83 5.28 19.44 -5.86
N ASN A 84 4.34 18.62 -6.33
CA ASN A 84 3.55 17.74 -5.48
C ASN A 84 4.42 16.71 -4.77
N ARG A 85 5.43 16.16 -5.45
CA ARG A 85 6.39 15.24 -4.81
C ARG A 85 7.22 15.91 -3.73
N ARG A 86 7.70 17.14 -3.96
CA ARG A 86 8.46 17.90 -2.95
C ARG A 86 7.62 18.23 -1.73
N LEU A 87 6.35 18.60 -1.94
CA LEU A 87 5.41 18.83 -0.85
C LEU A 87 5.16 17.54 -0.05
N ALA A 88 4.83 16.47 -0.75
CA ALA A 88 4.56 15.16 -0.15
C ALA A 88 5.74 14.60 0.66
N ASP A 89 6.98 14.86 0.21
CA ASP A 89 8.21 14.47 0.94
C ASP A 89 8.31 15.09 2.33
N ARG A 90 7.66 16.22 2.58
CA ARG A 90 7.71 17.00 3.82
C ARG A 90 6.48 16.83 4.71
N LEU A 91 5.45 16.14 4.24
CA LEU A 91 4.24 15.91 5.02
C LEU A 91 4.55 15.10 6.30
N PRO A 92 4.03 15.51 7.46
CA PRO A 92 4.21 14.77 8.70
C PRO A 92 3.82 13.30 8.58
N SER A 93 2.70 12.98 7.93
CA SER A 93 2.26 11.61 7.68
C SER A 93 3.28 10.79 6.88
N THR A 94 3.89 11.38 5.83
CA THR A 94 4.93 10.71 5.03
C THR A 94 6.17 10.41 5.87
N LEU A 95 6.57 11.35 6.74
CA LEU A 95 7.72 11.18 7.62
C LEU A 95 7.47 10.11 8.68
N VAL A 96 6.26 10.07 9.26
CA VAL A 96 5.83 9.03 10.22
C VAL A 96 5.82 7.65 9.55
N HIS A 97 5.24 7.53 8.34
CA HIS A 97 5.21 6.25 7.62
C HIS A 97 6.64 5.74 7.28
N ARG A 98 7.55 6.63 6.90
CA ARG A 98 8.95 6.26 6.64
C ARG A 98 9.70 5.86 7.91
N ARG A 99 9.39 6.48 9.04
CA ARG A 99 9.92 6.08 10.34
C ARG A 99 9.43 4.68 10.70
N TRP A 100 8.11 4.47 10.64
CA TRP A 100 7.50 3.16 10.87
C TRP A 100 8.09 2.06 9.97
N LEU A 101 8.31 2.35 8.69
CA LEU A 101 8.97 1.40 7.78
C LEU A 101 10.34 0.98 8.32
N ARG A 102 11.16 1.94 8.77
CA ARG A 102 12.54 1.68 9.20
C ARG A 102 12.62 1.04 10.58
N GLU A 103 11.79 1.48 11.50
CA GLU A 103 11.86 1.07 12.91
C GLU A 103 11.06 -0.20 13.20
N GLU A 104 10.00 -0.47 12.41
CA GLU A 104 9.08 -1.56 12.70
C GLU A 104 9.05 -2.60 11.57
N LEU A 105 8.81 -2.19 10.31
CA LEU A 105 8.52 -3.14 9.25
C LEU A 105 9.79 -3.78 8.67
N LEU A 106 10.85 -3.01 8.43
CA LEU A 106 12.12 -3.53 7.92
C LEU A 106 12.75 -4.57 8.86
N PRO A 107 12.84 -4.34 10.19
CA PRO A 107 13.31 -5.38 11.11
C PRO A 107 12.52 -6.67 11.03
N GLN A 108 11.18 -6.60 10.90
CA GLN A 108 10.34 -7.78 10.77
C GLN A 108 10.61 -8.54 9.45
N ALA A 109 10.82 -7.81 8.35
CA ALA A 109 11.15 -8.44 7.08
C ALA A 109 12.53 -9.11 7.09
N LEU A 110 13.53 -8.45 7.68
CA LEU A 110 14.89 -9.00 7.83
C LEU A 110 14.92 -10.22 8.76
N ALA A 111 14.02 -10.29 9.74
CA ALA A 111 13.86 -11.43 10.62
C ALA A 111 13.01 -12.58 10.02
N GLY A 112 12.48 -12.43 8.81
CA GLY A 112 11.65 -13.45 8.16
C GLY A 112 10.18 -13.47 8.61
N ASN A 113 9.75 -12.54 9.46
CA ASN A 113 8.41 -12.51 10.01
C ASN A 113 7.37 -11.90 9.06
N ARG A 114 7.84 -11.17 8.04
CA ARG A 114 7.01 -10.51 7.03
C ARG A 114 7.74 -10.37 5.71
N THR A 115 6.97 -10.23 4.65
CA THR A 115 7.49 -9.89 3.31
C THR A 115 7.01 -8.51 2.88
N ILE A 116 7.96 -7.65 2.53
CA ILE A 116 7.69 -6.32 1.97
C ILE A 116 7.65 -6.42 0.46
N ILE A 117 6.57 -5.95 -0.15
CA ILE A 117 6.45 -5.77 -1.59
C ILE A 117 6.55 -4.26 -1.88
N ALA A 118 7.72 -3.83 -2.33
CA ALA A 118 8.00 -2.43 -2.65
C ALA A 118 7.54 -2.13 -4.09
N HIS A 119 6.25 -1.81 -4.24
CA HIS A 119 5.62 -1.45 -5.50
C HIS A 119 5.39 0.07 -5.54
N ARG A 120 5.83 0.75 -6.63
CA ARG A 120 5.77 2.22 -6.75
C ARG A 120 6.36 2.95 -5.52
N ASN A 121 7.52 2.50 -5.09
CA ASN A 121 8.12 2.80 -3.79
C ASN A 121 8.90 4.13 -3.72
N GLY A 122 8.88 4.99 -4.74
CA GLY A 122 9.68 6.21 -4.79
C GLY A 122 9.55 7.14 -3.59
N MET A 123 8.34 7.24 -3.01
CA MET A 123 8.09 8.05 -1.82
C MET A 123 8.58 7.41 -0.52
N TRP A 124 8.86 6.10 -0.50
CA TRP A 124 9.34 5.38 0.68
C TRP A 124 10.83 5.57 0.94
N LYS A 125 11.59 6.06 -0.05
CA LYS A 125 13.06 6.17 -0.03
C LYS A 125 13.75 4.82 0.26
N LEU A 126 13.11 3.75 -0.14
CA LEU A 126 13.65 2.39 -0.07
C LEU A 126 14.35 2.07 -1.39
N ARG A 127 15.63 1.72 -1.34
CA ARG A 127 16.44 1.50 -2.54
C ARG A 127 16.80 0.03 -2.70
N ARG A 128 16.64 -0.50 -3.92
CA ARG A 128 16.92 -1.90 -4.23
C ARG A 128 18.38 -2.31 -3.95
N ASN A 129 19.32 -1.42 -4.15
CA ASN A 129 20.74 -1.69 -3.93
C ASN A 129 21.13 -1.77 -2.44
N GLU A 130 20.32 -1.19 -1.56
CA GLU A 130 20.54 -1.18 -0.11
C GLU A 130 19.96 -2.43 0.57
N TYR A 131 18.92 -3.03 -0.02
CA TYR A 131 18.18 -4.15 0.59
C TYR A 131 18.09 -5.32 -0.38
N LYS A 132 19.05 -6.25 -0.30
CA LYS A 132 19.07 -7.53 -1.02
C LYS A 132 18.65 -8.64 -0.06
N HIS A 133 17.36 -8.82 0.14
CA HIS A 133 16.81 -9.81 1.07
C HIS A 133 15.61 -10.52 0.43
N PRO A 134 15.40 -11.84 0.62
CA PRO A 134 14.28 -12.57 0.02
C PRO A 134 12.91 -12.00 0.40
N ASN A 135 12.80 -11.48 1.63
CA ASN A 135 11.55 -10.89 2.11
C ASN A 135 11.41 -9.39 1.79
N ILE A 136 12.22 -8.84 0.88
CA ILE A 136 12.08 -7.47 0.38
C ILE A 136 12.06 -7.50 -1.14
N ILE A 137 10.87 -7.55 -1.69
CA ILE A 137 10.62 -7.73 -3.12
C ILE A 137 10.41 -6.36 -3.77
N PHE A 138 11.25 -6.00 -4.71
CA PHE A 138 11.09 -4.81 -5.52
C PHE A 138 10.43 -5.18 -6.85
N THR A 139 9.21 -4.70 -7.06
CA THR A 139 8.50 -4.89 -8.31
C THR A 139 8.89 -3.82 -9.29
N GLY A 140 9.45 -3.59 -10.14
CA GLY A 140 9.83 -2.49 -11.04
C GLY A 140 9.02 -1.19 -10.90
N SER A 141 9.45 -0.15 -11.57
CA SER A 141 8.84 1.19 -11.55
C SER A 141 7.63 1.34 -12.48
N GLY A 142 7.01 0.25 -12.90
CA GLY A 142 5.89 0.25 -13.84
C GLY A 142 4.68 1.05 -13.34
N VAL A 143 3.96 1.66 -14.27
CA VAL A 143 2.71 2.39 -13.99
C VAL A 143 1.55 1.41 -13.72
N SER A 144 1.75 0.13 -13.98
CA SER A 144 0.73 -0.89 -13.80
C SER A 144 0.20 -0.92 -12.36
N PRO A 145 -1.11 -0.94 -12.16
CA PRO A 145 -1.71 -1.19 -10.85
C PRO A 145 -1.49 -2.64 -10.38
N ASN A 146 -1.13 -3.55 -11.29
CA ASN A 146 -0.99 -4.98 -11.01
C ASN A 146 0.41 -5.34 -10.53
N LEU A 147 0.49 -6.33 -9.65
CA LEU A 147 1.74 -6.97 -9.27
C LEU A 147 2.23 -7.93 -10.38
N PRO A 148 3.55 -8.13 -10.51
CA PRO A 148 4.10 -9.18 -11.38
C PRO A 148 3.54 -10.55 -10.98
N GLN A 149 3.30 -11.41 -11.97
CA GLN A 149 2.70 -12.74 -11.75
C GLN A 149 3.51 -13.60 -10.75
N ALA A 150 4.84 -13.50 -10.79
CA ALA A 150 5.70 -14.21 -9.85
C ALA A 150 5.46 -13.80 -8.38
N VAL A 151 5.16 -12.51 -8.13
CA VAL A 151 4.85 -12.02 -6.79
C VAL A 151 3.47 -12.49 -6.34
N VAL A 152 2.49 -12.49 -7.25
CA VAL A 152 1.15 -13.03 -7.00
C VAL A 152 1.24 -14.51 -6.62
N ALA A 153 1.99 -15.30 -7.40
CA ALA A 153 2.21 -16.72 -7.11
C ALA A 153 2.89 -16.95 -5.75
N GLN A 154 3.83 -16.10 -5.36
CA GLN A 154 4.46 -16.20 -4.04
C GLN A 154 3.47 -15.95 -2.90
N ILE A 155 2.61 -14.92 -3.01
CA ILE A 155 1.56 -14.67 -2.00
C ILE A 155 0.61 -15.87 -1.90
N GLN A 156 0.28 -16.50 -3.03
CA GLN A 156 -0.59 -17.68 -3.07
C GLN A 156 0.05 -18.92 -2.45
N ALA A 157 1.35 -19.10 -2.59
CA ALA A 157 2.06 -20.26 -2.04
C ALA A 157 2.23 -20.21 -0.52
N ASP A 158 2.27 -19.02 0.05
CA ASP A 158 2.42 -18.78 1.49
C ASP A 158 1.06 -18.62 2.20
N ALA A 159 -0.03 -19.02 1.54
CA ALA A 159 -1.44 -18.88 1.96
C ALA A 159 -1.94 -20.12 2.80
#